data_b8c8aa97d5776ec398861425226ee730
#
_entry.id   b8c8aa97d5776ec398861425226ee730
#
_cell.length_a   1.000
_cell.length_b   1.000
_cell.length_c   1.000
_cell.angle_alpha   90.00
_cell.angle_beta   90.00
_cell.angle_gamma   90.00
#
_symmetry.space_group_name_H-M   'P 1'
#
loop_
_entity.id
_entity.type
_entity.pdbx_description
1 polymer ?
#
loop_
_entity_poly.entity_id
_entity_poly.type
_entity_poly.pdbx_seq_one_letter_code
_entity_poly.pdbx_strand_id
1 'polypeptide(L)'
;MDLQQISDRLQISDVVTAYTRAVDLREWDRLDDVFTSDARIDYTSTGGSAGTRDEIKAWLAQTLPLFFTDWLHLVGQLDVTFDGPDAADVSAYFTNPMTMTNGEPVEVAGIYHHRMVRTPSGWRSEQLIEQKVWSRGL
;
A
#
# COMPACT_ATOMS: atom_id res chain seq x y z
N MET A 1 -23.32 -7.12 -10.57
CA MET A 1 -21.88 -7.10 -10.90
C MET A 1 -21.66 -8.03 -12.10
N ASP A 2 -21.10 -7.50 -13.18
CA ASP A 2 -20.83 -8.29 -14.38
C ASP A 2 -19.46 -8.99 -14.31
N LEU A 3 -19.14 -9.81 -15.32
CA LEU A 3 -17.86 -10.54 -15.35
C LEU A 3 -16.65 -9.63 -15.39
N GLN A 4 -16.76 -8.48 -16.07
CA GLN A 4 -15.66 -7.52 -16.12
C GLN A 4 -15.38 -6.93 -14.74
N GLN A 5 -16.42 -6.56 -14.01
CA GLN A 5 -16.27 -6.03 -12.64
C GLN A 5 -15.71 -7.09 -11.69
N ILE A 6 -16.10 -8.35 -11.84
CA ILE A 6 -15.52 -9.45 -11.05
C ILE A 6 -14.03 -9.58 -11.34
N SER A 7 -13.67 -9.61 -12.63
CA SER A 7 -12.27 -9.67 -13.04
C SER A 7 -11.47 -8.47 -12.51
N ASP A 8 -12.04 -7.28 -12.63
CA ASP A 8 -11.38 -6.05 -12.16
C ASP A 8 -11.17 -6.06 -10.64
N ARG A 9 -12.15 -6.55 -9.88
CA ARG A 9 -12.02 -6.69 -8.42
C ARG A 9 -10.88 -7.64 -8.04
N LEU A 10 -10.75 -8.77 -8.73
CA LEU A 10 -9.65 -9.72 -8.49
C LEU A 10 -8.30 -9.09 -8.83
N GLN A 11 -8.20 -8.38 -9.94
CA GLN A 11 -6.97 -7.69 -10.34
C GLN A 11 -6.59 -6.59 -9.34
N ILE A 12 -7.54 -5.79 -8.89
CA ILE A 12 -7.32 -4.76 -7.88
C ILE A 12 -6.84 -5.39 -6.57
N SER A 13 -7.46 -6.48 -6.14
CA SER A 13 -7.02 -7.23 -4.97
C SER A 13 -5.58 -7.73 -5.12
N ASP A 14 -5.22 -8.22 -6.30
CA ASP A 14 -3.85 -8.67 -6.60
C ASP A 14 -2.85 -7.52 -6.53
N VAL A 15 -3.23 -6.31 -6.98
CA VAL A 15 -2.36 -5.11 -6.85
C VAL A 15 -2.10 -4.77 -5.39
N VAL A 16 -3.13 -4.81 -4.54
CA VAL A 16 -2.99 -4.58 -3.10
C VAL A 16 -2.08 -5.63 -2.46
N THR A 17 -2.24 -6.89 -2.84
CA THR A 17 -1.35 -7.97 -2.36
C THR A 17 0.08 -7.75 -2.85
N ALA A 18 0.27 -7.35 -4.10
CA ALA A 18 1.60 -7.06 -4.65
C ALA A 18 2.30 -5.93 -3.88
N TYR A 19 1.55 -4.92 -3.45
CA TYR A 19 2.07 -3.84 -2.61
C TYR A 19 2.67 -4.40 -1.31
N THR A 20 1.89 -5.17 -0.56
CA THR A 20 2.36 -5.70 0.73
C THR A 20 3.54 -6.64 0.55
N ARG A 21 3.53 -7.47 -0.48
CA ARG A 21 4.64 -8.40 -0.76
C ARG A 21 5.91 -7.67 -1.14
N ALA A 22 5.81 -6.60 -1.94
CA ALA A 22 6.96 -5.79 -2.31
C ALA A 22 7.64 -5.20 -1.07
N VAL A 23 6.87 -4.64 -0.14
CA VAL A 23 7.39 -4.02 1.07
C VAL A 23 7.90 -5.08 2.05
N ASP A 24 7.11 -6.12 2.31
CA ASP A 24 7.44 -7.14 3.32
C ASP A 24 8.65 -7.99 2.90
N LEU A 25 8.80 -8.28 1.62
CA LEU A 25 9.92 -9.05 1.09
C LEU A 25 11.11 -8.18 0.70
N ARG A 26 11.02 -6.87 0.89
CA ARG A 26 12.07 -5.90 0.52
C ARG A 26 12.43 -5.95 -0.97
N GLU A 27 11.44 -6.25 -1.79
CA GLU A 27 11.55 -6.27 -3.24
C GLU A 27 11.01 -4.93 -3.78
N TRP A 28 11.73 -3.86 -3.50
CA TRP A 28 11.27 -2.49 -3.71
C TRP A 28 10.90 -2.20 -5.16
N ASP A 29 11.60 -2.77 -6.12
CA ASP A 29 11.33 -2.57 -7.55
C ASP A 29 9.97 -3.13 -7.98
N ARG A 30 9.39 -4.07 -7.21
CA ARG A 30 8.04 -4.56 -7.48
C ARG A 30 6.97 -3.48 -7.28
N LEU A 31 7.29 -2.40 -6.55
CA LEU A 31 6.37 -1.25 -6.42
C LEU A 31 6.08 -0.60 -7.77
N ASP A 32 6.95 -0.79 -8.77
CA ASP A 32 6.71 -0.30 -10.13
C ASP A 32 5.54 -1.01 -10.83
N ASP A 33 5.17 -2.21 -10.36
CA ASP A 33 4.00 -2.96 -10.84
C ASP A 33 2.73 -2.65 -10.02
N VAL A 34 2.86 -1.88 -8.96
CA VAL A 34 1.74 -1.48 -8.08
C VAL A 34 1.27 -0.06 -8.42
N PHE A 35 2.21 0.85 -8.60
CA PHE A 35 1.95 2.28 -8.75
C PHE A 35 2.24 2.76 -10.17
N THR A 36 1.45 3.74 -10.62
CA THR A 36 1.81 4.50 -11.82
C THR A 36 3.08 5.30 -11.56
N SER A 37 3.81 5.66 -12.61
CA SER A 37 5.08 6.39 -12.46
C SER A 37 4.90 7.77 -11.82
N ASP A 38 3.73 8.38 -11.95
CA ASP A 38 3.38 9.69 -11.39
C ASP A 38 2.54 9.59 -10.12
N ALA A 39 2.40 8.39 -9.55
CA ALA A 39 1.59 8.18 -8.35
C ALA A 39 2.06 9.04 -7.18
N ARG A 40 1.09 9.46 -6.37
CA ARG A 40 1.34 10.15 -5.10
C ARG A 40 1.06 9.21 -3.94
N ILE A 41 2.01 9.13 -3.02
CA ILE A 41 1.94 8.25 -1.87
C ILE A 41 2.16 9.08 -0.61
N ASP A 42 1.28 8.94 0.37
CA ASP A 42 1.29 9.73 1.60
C ASP A 42 1.21 8.82 2.83
N TYR A 43 2.31 8.72 3.57
CA TYR A 43 2.42 8.00 4.84
C TYR A 43 2.51 8.94 6.04
N THR A 44 2.17 10.22 5.89
CA THR A 44 2.39 11.21 6.95
C THR A 44 1.54 10.97 8.19
N SER A 45 0.39 10.28 8.08
CA SER A 45 -0.44 9.96 9.26
C SER A 45 0.26 9.07 10.28
N THR A 46 1.25 8.30 9.86
CA THR A 46 2.05 7.43 10.74
C THR A 46 3.44 7.99 11.02
N GLY A 47 3.68 9.24 10.67
CA GLY A 47 4.98 9.89 10.82
C GLY A 47 5.94 9.64 9.66
N GLY A 48 5.46 9.02 8.58
CA GLY A 48 6.26 8.77 7.39
C GLY A 48 6.32 9.96 6.43
N SER A 49 6.75 9.70 5.22
CA SER A 49 6.95 10.70 4.17
C SER A 49 5.81 10.68 3.15
N ALA A 50 5.74 11.73 2.34
CA ALA A 50 4.87 11.81 1.18
C ALA A 50 5.69 12.18 -0.05
N GLY A 51 5.30 11.67 -1.22
CA GLY A 51 6.01 11.96 -2.46
C GLY A 51 5.54 11.10 -3.62
N THR A 52 6.37 11.08 -4.66
CA THR A 52 6.15 10.25 -5.85
C THR A 52 6.50 8.78 -5.56
N ARG A 53 6.12 7.89 -6.48
CA ARG A 53 6.48 6.47 -6.40
C ARG A 53 7.98 6.27 -6.17
N ASP A 54 8.82 6.91 -6.98
CA ASP A 54 10.26 6.69 -6.90
C ASP A 54 10.87 7.29 -5.63
N GLU A 55 10.37 8.44 -5.18
CA GLU A 55 10.79 9.04 -3.90
C GLU A 55 10.42 8.15 -2.72
N ILE A 56 9.20 7.62 -2.69
CA ILE A 56 8.73 6.76 -1.61
C ILE A 56 9.42 5.39 -1.64
N LYS A 57 9.64 4.84 -2.82
CA LYS A 57 10.40 3.59 -2.97
C LYS A 57 11.80 3.72 -2.34
N ALA A 58 12.51 4.79 -2.66
CA ALA A 58 13.83 5.08 -2.06
C ALA A 58 13.73 5.30 -0.56
N TRP A 59 12.73 6.05 -0.10
CA TRP A 59 12.52 6.33 1.31
C TRP A 59 12.24 5.05 2.11
N LEU A 60 11.38 4.15 1.62
CA LEU A 60 11.09 2.88 2.28
C LEU A 60 12.34 2.01 2.39
N ALA A 61 13.08 1.86 1.28
CA ALA A 61 14.28 1.04 1.23
C ALA A 61 15.35 1.51 2.22
N GLN A 62 15.47 2.82 2.40
CA GLN A 62 16.43 3.43 3.33
C GLN A 62 15.95 3.43 4.78
N THR A 63 14.67 3.74 5.00
CA THR A 63 14.16 4.12 6.32
C THR A 63 13.70 2.91 7.14
N LEU A 64 12.96 1.97 6.55
CA LEU A 64 12.43 0.84 7.30
C LEU A 64 13.53 0.04 8.00
N PRO A 65 14.63 -0.35 7.33
CA PRO A 65 15.69 -1.12 8.00
C PRO A 65 16.46 -0.36 9.07
N LEU A 66 16.37 0.98 9.10
CA LEU A 66 16.99 1.77 10.16
C LEU A 66 16.28 1.62 11.50
N PHE A 67 14.96 1.48 11.47
CA PHE A 67 14.13 1.47 12.66
C PHE A 67 13.62 0.09 13.03
N PHE A 68 13.48 -0.82 12.06
CA PHE A 68 12.85 -2.12 12.25
C PHE A 68 13.71 -3.25 11.70
N THR A 69 13.70 -4.39 12.40
CA THR A 69 14.32 -5.63 11.93
C THR A 69 13.34 -6.49 11.16
N ASP A 70 12.08 -6.49 11.59
CA ASP A 70 11.00 -7.27 10.99
C ASP A 70 9.75 -6.42 10.85
N TRP A 71 8.99 -6.66 9.80
CA TRP A 71 7.66 -6.10 9.60
C TRP A 71 6.82 -7.00 8.71
N LEU A 72 5.51 -6.92 8.90
CA LEU A 72 4.54 -7.69 8.16
C LEU A 72 3.27 -6.86 7.99
N HIS A 73 2.72 -6.81 6.78
CA HIS A 73 1.45 -6.17 6.53
C HIS A 73 0.36 -7.23 6.34
N LEU A 74 -0.70 -7.15 7.13
CA LEU A 74 -1.95 -7.88 6.92
C LEU A 74 -2.96 -6.89 6.38
N VAL A 75 -3.39 -7.08 5.15
CA VAL A 75 -4.28 -6.16 4.45
C VAL A 75 -5.49 -6.93 3.93
N GLY A 76 -6.67 -6.37 4.08
CA GLY A 76 -7.87 -7.02 3.62
C GLY A 76 -9.11 -6.15 3.71
N GLN A 77 -10.27 -6.80 3.53
CA GLN A 77 -11.57 -6.17 3.57
C GLN A 77 -11.64 -4.98 2.62
N LEU A 78 -11.30 -5.24 1.36
CA LEU A 78 -11.32 -4.21 0.33
C LEU A 78 -12.74 -3.75 0.06
N ASP A 79 -12.93 -2.44 0.11
CA ASP A 79 -14.14 -1.76 -0.32
C ASP A 79 -13.84 -1.07 -1.65
N VAL A 80 -14.45 -1.56 -2.73
CA VAL A 80 -14.18 -1.11 -4.11
C VAL A 80 -15.40 -0.40 -4.64
N THR A 81 -15.25 0.87 -4.99
CA THR A 81 -16.28 1.66 -5.66
C THR A 81 -15.76 2.07 -7.03
N PHE A 82 -16.34 1.48 -8.08
CA PHE A 82 -15.95 1.81 -9.45
C PHE A 82 -16.42 3.20 -9.83
N ASP A 83 -15.55 3.93 -10.52
CA ASP A 83 -15.81 5.23 -11.12
C ASP A 83 -15.65 5.06 -12.63
N GLY A 84 -16.72 4.59 -13.28
CA GLY A 84 -16.66 4.17 -14.66
C GLY A 84 -15.87 2.86 -14.85
N PRO A 85 -15.50 2.52 -16.11
CA PRO A 85 -14.83 1.24 -16.41
C PRO A 85 -13.35 1.22 -16.09
N ASP A 86 -12.70 2.38 -15.92
CA ASP A 86 -11.23 2.48 -15.90
C ASP A 86 -10.65 3.05 -14.61
N ALA A 87 -11.49 3.30 -13.61
CA ALA A 87 -11.05 3.83 -12.32
C ALA A 87 -11.88 3.28 -11.17
N ALA A 88 -11.30 3.25 -9.98
CA ALA A 88 -11.98 2.85 -8.76
C ALA A 88 -11.36 3.51 -7.54
N ASP A 89 -12.19 3.88 -6.58
CA ASP A 89 -11.77 4.20 -5.23
C ASP A 89 -11.78 2.91 -4.40
N VAL A 90 -10.66 2.62 -3.76
CA VAL A 90 -10.47 1.37 -3.02
C VAL A 90 -9.94 1.70 -1.63
N SER A 91 -10.61 1.22 -0.61
CA SER A 91 -10.07 1.24 0.75
C SER A 91 -9.83 -0.17 1.25
N ALA A 92 -8.81 -0.34 2.09
CA ALA A 92 -8.47 -1.62 2.68
C ALA A 92 -7.98 -1.41 4.11
N TYR A 93 -8.40 -2.26 5.03
CA TYR A 93 -7.85 -2.25 6.38
C TYR A 93 -6.47 -2.89 6.40
N PHE A 94 -5.61 -2.39 7.26
CA PHE A 94 -4.31 -3.01 7.49
C PHE A 94 -3.95 -3.07 8.96
N THR A 95 -3.17 -4.07 9.33
CA THR A 95 -2.34 -4.06 10.53
C THR A 95 -0.90 -4.34 10.11
N ASN A 96 0.02 -3.67 10.78
CA ASN A 96 1.44 -3.76 10.47
C ASN A 96 2.22 -3.97 11.78
N PRO A 97 2.31 -5.22 12.25
CA PRO A 97 3.17 -5.56 13.38
C PRO A 97 4.64 -5.51 12.96
N MET A 98 5.49 -4.97 13.83
CA MET A 98 6.91 -4.76 13.56
C MET A 98 7.73 -5.03 14.81
N THR A 99 9.01 -5.36 14.60
CA THR A 99 10.01 -5.40 15.67
C THR A 99 11.01 -4.27 15.44
N MET A 100 11.17 -3.42 16.44
CA MET A 100 12.18 -2.37 16.37
C MET A 100 13.60 -2.95 16.48
N THR A 101 14.59 -2.19 16.06
CA THR A 101 16.00 -2.61 16.13
C THR A 101 16.48 -2.88 17.55
N ASN A 102 15.81 -2.31 18.57
CA ASN A 102 16.09 -2.60 19.99
C ASN A 102 15.34 -3.85 20.51
N GLY A 103 14.58 -4.56 19.64
CA GLY A 103 13.83 -5.74 20.00
C GLY A 103 12.39 -5.50 20.49
N GLU A 104 11.96 -4.24 20.64
CA GLU A 104 10.62 -3.93 21.11
C GLU A 104 9.57 -4.20 20.04
N PRO A 105 8.44 -4.86 20.39
CA PRO A 105 7.33 -5.03 19.47
C PRO A 105 6.52 -3.73 19.37
N VAL A 106 6.17 -3.36 18.15
CA VAL A 106 5.31 -2.21 17.86
C VAL A 106 4.30 -2.59 16.80
N GLU A 107 3.22 -1.82 16.69
CA GLU A 107 2.18 -2.08 15.71
C GLU A 107 1.48 -0.81 15.30
N VAL A 108 1.15 -0.73 14.02
CA VAL A 108 0.31 0.33 13.45
C VAL A 108 -0.87 -0.32 12.76
N ALA A 109 -2.03 0.28 12.86
CA ALA A 109 -3.22 -0.20 12.15
C ALA A 109 -4.00 0.99 11.59
N GLY A 110 -4.61 0.76 10.45
CA GLY A 110 -5.36 1.82 9.80
C GLY A 110 -6.03 1.39 8.52
N ILE A 111 -6.16 2.35 7.62
CA ILE A 111 -6.84 2.19 6.34
C ILE A 111 -5.93 2.73 5.25
N TYR A 112 -5.72 1.93 4.21
CA TYR A 112 -5.13 2.38 2.95
C TYR A 112 -6.24 2.86 2.01
N HIS A 113 -6.12 4.09 1.53
CA HIS A 113 -7.02 4.67 0.54
C HIS A 113 -6.29 4.76 -0.78
N HIS A 114 -6.73 3.97 -1.77
CA HIS A 114 -6.15 3.95 -3.11
C HIS A 114 -7.09 4.58 -4.12
N ARG A 115 -6.52 5.29 -5.09
CA ARG A 115 -7.17 5.55 -6.36
C ARG A 115 -6.56 4.63 -7.39
N MET A 116 -7.32 3.64 -7.82
CA MET A 116 -6.89 2.66 -8.81
C MET A 116 -7.31 3.09 -10.20
N VAL A 117 -6.44 2.89 -11.17
CA VAL A 117 -6.72 3.18 -12.59
C VAL A 117 -6.29 2.02 -13.46
N ARG A 118 -7.03 1.81 -14.56
CA ARG A 118 -6.65 0.85 -15.58
C ARG A 118 -5.57 1.45 -16.47
N THR A 119 -4.49 0.73 -16.67
CA THR A 119 -3.39 1.10 -17.56
C THR A 119 -3.22 0.03 -18.66
N PRO A 120 -2.43 0.28 -19.71
CA PRO A 120 -2.11 -0.76 -20.69
C PRO A 120 -1.46 -2.01 -20.07
N SER A 121 -0.84 -1.88 -18.90
CA SER A 121 -0.20 -2.98 -18.17
C SER A 121 -1.08 -3.59 -17.08
N GLY A 122 -2.35 -3.21 -16.99
CA GLY A 122 -3.29 -3.63 -15.96
C GLY A 122 -3.61 -2.54 -14.95
N TRP A 123 -4.33 -2.91 -13.90
CA TRP A 123 -4.67 -1.98 -12.84
C TRP A 123 -3.43 -1.54 -12.04
N ARG A 124 -3.38 -0.26 -11.71
CA ARG A 124 -2.31 0.34 -10.90
C ARG A 124 -2.92 1.38 -9.96
N SER A 125 -2.25 1.66 -8.85
CA SER A 125 -2.62 2.76 -7.96
C SER A 125 -1.95 4.05 -8.43
N GLU A 126 -2.72 5.10 -8.63
CA GLU A 126 -2.18 6.45 -8.92
C GLU A 126 -2.11 7.31 -7.67
N GLN A 127 -2.71 6.87 -6.56
CA GLN A 127 -2.65 7.58 -5.28
C GLN A 127 -2.86 6.59 -4.15
N LEU A 128 -2.03 6.68 -3.12
CA LEU A 128 -2.19 5.98 -1.86
C LEU A 128 -2.10 7.00 -0.72
N ILE A 129 -3.13 7.05 0.11
CA ILE A 129 -3.11 7.79 1.36
C ILE A 129 -3.31 6.80 2.51
N GLU A 130 -2.34 6.73 3.41
CA GLU A 130 -2.42 5.92 4.61
C GLU A 130 -3.12 6.73 5.71
N GLN A 131 -4.13 6.14 6.32
CA GLN A 131 -4.83 6.71 7.46
C GLN A 131 -4.57 5.85 8.69
N LYS A 132 -3.85 6.39 9.66
CA LYS A 132 -3.66 5.71 10.94
C LYS A 132 -4.97 5.74 11.74
N VAL A 133 -5.37 4.58 12.28
CA VAL A 133 -6.47 4.47 13.24
C VAL A 133 -5.92 4.34 14.66
N TRP A 134 -4.90 3.49 14.84
CA TRP A 134 -4.23 3.37 16.14
C TRP A 134 -2.81 2.85 15.95
N SER A 135 -2.01 2.99 17.01
CA SER A 135 -0.67 2.40 17.08
C SER A 135 -0.37 1.96 18.51
N ARG A 136 0.57 1.04 18.67
CA ARG A 136 1.09 0.58 19.96
C ARG A 136 2.61 0.60 19.91
N GLY A 137 3.22 1.18 20.93
CA GLY A 137 4.67 1.24 21.07
C GLY A 137 5.37 2.29 20.21
N LEU A 138 4.60 3.03 19.43
CA LEU A 138 5.12 4.11 18.60
C LEU A 138 4.62 5.46 19.05
#